data_c7c7cfa5926d021f802d62c814aea84f
#
_entry.id   c7c7cfa5926d021f802d62c814aea84f
#
_cell.length_a   1.000
_cell.length_b   1.000
_cell.length_c   1.000
_cell.angle_alpha   90.00
_cell.angle_beta   90.00
_cell.angle_gamma   90.00
#
_symmetry.space_group_name_H-M   'P 1'
#
loop_
_entity.id
_entity.type
_entity.pdbx_description
1 polymer ?
#
loop_
_entity_poly.entity_id
_entity_poly.type
_entity_poly.pdbx_seq_one_letter_code
_entity_poly.pdbx_strand_id
1 'polypeptide(L)' 'MVNIELKGGVVKEFDDGITAMEVAKSLGMGLYKAACVCRIDGEVKDLRTPINKDCKLEILTFDDDDGKRALRHTASHV' A
#
# COMPACT_ATOMS: atom_id res chain seq x y z
N MET A 1 3.70 4.47 -19.54
CA MET A 1 3.34 4.97 -18.19
C MET A 1 2.02 4.36 -17.77
N VAL A 2 1.87 4.06 -16.50
CA VAL A 2 0.64 3.50 -15.97
C VAL A 2 0.00 4.50 -15.03
N ASN A 3 -1.33 4.53 -15.02
CA ASN A 3 -2.10 5.38 -14.11
C ASN A 3 -2.53 4.52 -12.93
N ILE A 4 -2.07 4.85 -11.76
CA ILE A 4 -2.35 4.07 -10.56
C ILE A 4 -3.26 4.88 -9.64
N GLU A 5 -4.44 4.32 -9.34
CA GLU A 5 -5.36 4.92 -8.39
C GLU A 5 -4.95 4.51 -6.99
N LEU A 6 -4.69 5.49 -6.16
CA LEU A 6 -4.25 5.26 -4.79
C LEU A 6 -5.44 5.36 -3.83
N LYS A 7 -5.22 4.92 -2.60
CA LYS A 7 -6.23 5.02 -1.56
C LYS A 7 -6.66 6.47 -1.41
N GLY A 8 -7.96 6.70 -1.35
CA GLY A 8 -8.50 8.04 -1.26
C GLY A 8 -8.92 8.63 -2.60
N GLY A 9 -8.80 7.86 -3.69
CA GLY A 9 -9.25 8.30 -5.01
C GLY A 9 -8.24 9.14 -5.78
N VAL A 10 -7.00 9.22 -5.30
CA VAL A 10 -5.94 9.96 -5.98
C VAL A 10 -5.34 9.08 -7.07
N VAL A 11 -5.23 9.61 -8.28
CA VAL A 11 -4.61 8.89 -9.39
C VAL A 11 -3.28 9.56 -9.72
N LYS A 12 -2.22 8.76 -9.82
CA LYS A 12 -0.90 9.23 -10.19
C LYS A 12 -0.34 8.38 -11.31
N GLU A 13 0.50 9.00 -12.14
CA GLU A 13 1.15 8.33 -13.25
C GLU A 13 2.54 7.88 -12.84
N PHE A 14 2.88 6.64 -13.18
CA PHE A 14 4.18 6.06 -12.86
C PHE A 14 4.75 5.33 -14.08
N ASP A 15 6.02 4.96 -14.00
CA ASP A 15 6.67 4.20 -15.06
C ASP A 15 6.12 2.77 -15.12
N ASP A 16 6.12 2.20 -16.33
CA ASP A 16 5.74 0.81 -16.51
C ASP A 16 6.70 -0.09 -15.72
N GLY A 17 6.13 -1.11 -15.08
CA GLY A 17 6.94 -2.02 -14.30
C GLY A 17 7.30 -1.52 -12.92
N ILE A 18 6.73 -0.40 -12.50
CA ILE A 18 6.96 0.10 -11.15
C ILE A 18 6.35 -0.88 -10.14
N THR A 19 6.99 -1.02 -8.99
CA THR A 19 6.49 -1.88 -7.93
C THR A 19 5.72 -1.06 -6.90
N ALA A 20 4.87 -1.74 -6.12
CA ALA A 20 4.15 -1.07 -5.05
C ALA A 20 5.12 -0.45 -4.04
N MET A 21 6.28 -1.07 -3.85
CA MET A 21 7.31 -0.54 -2.98
C MET A 21 7.79 0.83 -3.46
N GLU A 22 8.02 0.95 -4.76
CA GLU A 22 8.43 2.21 -5.36
C GLU A 22 7.35 3.27 -5.22
N VAL A 23 6.10 2.87 -5.39
CA VAL A 23 4.97 3.78 -5.22
C VAL A 23 4.92 4.29 -3.79
N ALA A 24 5.07 3.40 -2.82
CA ALA A 24 5.07 3.78 -1.41
C ALA A 24 6.21 4.75 -1.10
N LYS A 25 7.38 4.49 -1.66
CA LYS A 25 8.53 5.36 -1.48
C LYS A 25 8.28 6.75 -2.06
N SER A 26 7.60 6.81 -3.20
CA SER A 26 7.24 8.07 -3.84
C SER A 26 6.26 8.86 -3.00
N LEU A 27 5.38 8.17 -2.30
CA LEU A 27 4.37 8.82 -1.45
C LEU A 27 4.96 9.33 -0.15
N GLY A 28 5.95 8.62 0.39
CA GLY A 28 6.60 9.05 1.62
C GLY A 28 7.44 7.94 2.22
N MET A 29 8.55 8.31 2.82
CA MET A 29 9.44 7.33 3.44
C MET A 29 8.80 6.63 4.62
N GLY A 30 7.96 7.34 5.37
CA GLY A 30 7.24 6.73 6.48
C GLY A 30 6.33 5.61 6.01
N LEU A 31 5.60 5.85 4.93
CA LEU A 31 4.74 4.85 4.35
C LEU A 31 5.55 3.69 3.80
N TYR A 32 6.66 3.99 3.13
CA TYR A 32 7.54 2.97 2.59
C TYR A 32 8.06 2.04 3.69
N LYS A 33 8.49 2.61 4.81
CA LYS A 33 9.03 1.82 5.91
C LYS A 33 7.95 0.99 6.61
N ALA A 34 6.74 1.50 6.67
CA ALA A 34 5.63 0.82 7.34
C ALA A 34 4.93 -0.20 6.43
N ALA A 35 5.15 -0.13 5.13
CA ALA A 35 4.45 -0.98 4.17
C ALA A 35 4.76 -2.46 4.40
N CYS A 36 3.72 -3.27 4.44
CA CYS A 36 3.84 -4.72 4.61
C CYS A 36 3.53 -5.46 3.34
N VAL A 37 2.37 -5.20 2.76
CA VAL A 37 1.90 -5.78 1.52
C VAL A 37 1.08 -4.73 0.79
N CYS A 38 0.64 -5.06 -0.41
CA CYS A 38 -0.23 -4.16 -1.17
C CYS A 38 -1.43 -4.93 -1.68
N ARG A 39 -2.42 -4.17 -2.11
CA ARG A 39 -3.61 -4.73 -2.75
C ARG A 39 -3.74 -4.09 -4.13
N ILE A 40 -3.73 -4.92 -5.15
CA ILE A 40 -3.86 -4.47 -6.54
C ILE A 40 -5.19 -4.95 -7.06
N ASP A 41 -6.08 -4.01 -7.43
CA ASP A 41 -7.43 -4.31 -7.90
C ASP A 41 -8.20 -5.20 -6.93
N GLY A 42 -8.00 -4.98 -5.63
CA GLY A 42 -8.66 -5.74 -4.60
C GLY A 42 -8.00 -7.05 -4.24
N GLU A 43 -6.86 -7.35 -4.85
CA GLU A 43 -6.16 -8.62 -4.65
C GLU A 43 -4.83 -8.35 -3.92
N VAL A 44 -4.62 -9.05 -2.81
CA VAL A 44 -3.40 -8.86 -2.01
C VAL A 44 -2.19 -9.41 -2.77
N LYS A 45 -1.18 -8.58 -2.90
CA LYS A 45 0.05 -8.91 -3.62
C LYS A 45 1.26 -8.46 -2.82
N ASP A 46 2.42 -9.02 -3.17
CA ASP A 46 3.69 -8.60 -2.60
C ASP A 46 4.03 -7.18 -3.09
N LEU A 47 4.73 -6.43 -2.25
CA LEU A 47 5.19 -5.09 -2.61
C LEU A 47 6.13 -5.09 -3.81
N ARG A 48 6.73 -6.21 -4.12
CA ARG A 48 7.67 -6.33 -5.24
C ARG A 48 7.00 -6.68 -6.56
N THR A 49 5.68 -6.83 -6.55
CA THR A 49 4.93 -7.16 -7.76
C THR A 49 5.00 -5.98 -8.73
N PRO A 50 5.51 -6.17 -9.95
CA PRO A 50 5.57 -5.08 -10.92
C PRO A 50 4.19 -4.74 -11.47
N ILE A 51 3.97 -3.47 -11.72
CA ILE A 51 2.70 -2.96 -12.22
C ILE A 51 2.91 -2.47 -13.65
N ASN A 52 2.27 -3.15 -14.60
CA ASN A 52 2.44 -2.84 -16.02
C ASN A 52 1.16 -2.34 -16.68
N LYS A 53 0.16 -2.03 -15.89
CA LYS A 53 -1.13 -1.55 -16.42
C LYS A 53 -1.80 -0.64 -15.41
N ASP A 54 -2.77 0.11 -15.87
CA ASP A 54 -3.57 0.94 -14.98
C ASP A 54 -4.31 0.04 -13.99
N CYS A 55 -4.26 0.38 -12.72
CA CYS A 55 -4.91 -0.41 -11.70
C CYS A 55 -5.10 0.43 -10.44
N LYS A 56 -5.83 -0.14 -9.50
CA LYS A 56 -6.02 0.48 -8.19
C LYS A 56 -5.05 -0.19 -7.21
N LEU A 57 -4.26 0.62 -6.54
CA LEU A 57 -3.24 0.14 -5.61
C LEU A 57 -3.50 0.65 -4.21
N GLU A 58 -3.46 -0.23 -3.24
CA GLU A 58 -3.53 0.14 -1.83
C GLU A 58 -2.28 -0.39 -1.14
N ILE A 59 -1.64 0.46 -0.36
CA ILE A 59 -0.47 0.07 0.44
C ILE A 59 -0.96 -0.25 1.83
N LEU A 60 -0.74 -1.48 2.27
CA LEU A 60 -1.17 -1.94 3.59
C LEU A 60 0.01 -1.89 4.54
N THR A 61 -0.22 -1.35 5.72
CA THR A 61 0.84 -1.15 6.72
C THR A 61 0.44 -1.78 8.03
N PHE A 62 1.40 -1.85 8.95
CA PHE A 62 1.13 -2.34 10.31
C PHE A 62 0.19 -1.43 11.08
N ASP A 63 0.03 -0.20 10.63
CA ASP A 63 -0.86 0.76 11.26
C ASP A 63 -2.29 0.65 10.76
N ASP A 64 -2.58 -0.33 9.90
CA ASP A 64 -3.93 -0.58 9.46
C ASP A 64 -4.81 -0.99 10.63
N ASP A 65 -6.08 -0.72 10.50
CA ASP A 65 -7.04 -0.90 11.58
C ASP A 65 -6.95 -2.26 12.26
N ASP A 66 -6.82 -3.32 11.48
CA ASP A 66 -6.81 -4.67 12.04
C ASP A 66 -5.66 -4.89 13.02
N GLY A 67 -4.45 -4.56 12.60
CA GLY A 67 -3.28 -4.72 13.45
C GLY A 67 -3.35 -3.80 14.65
N LYS A 68 -3.71 -2.57 14.43
CA LYS A 68 -3.79 -1.57 15.47
C LYS A 68 -4.88 -1.91 16.49
N ARG A 69 -6.01 -2.39 15.99
CA ARG A 69 -7.13 -2.78 16.85
C ARG A 69 -6.75 -3.93 17.76
N ALA A 70 -6.04 -4.91 17.23
CA ALA A 70 -5.62 -6.05 18.00
C ALA A 70 -4.69 -5.64 19.15
N LEU A 71 -3.73 -4.78 18.86
CA LEU A 71 -2.81 -4.28 19.85
C LEU A 71 -3.52 -3.46 20.91
N ARG A 72 -4.40 -2.59 20.47
CA ARG A 72 -5.15 -1.73 21.39
C ARG A 72 -6.03 -2.54 22.31
N HIS A 73 -6.67 -3.54 21.76
CA HIS A 73 -7.52 -4.42 22.55
C HIS A 73 -6.74 -5.10 23.64
N THR A 74 -5.57 -5.62 23.31
CA THR A 74 -4.70 -6.27 24.27
C THR A 74 -4.28 -5.27 25.35
N ALA A 75 -3.89 -4.10 24.96
CA ALA A 75 -3.43 -3.08 25.90
C ALA A 75 -4.57 -2.62 26.84
N SER A 76 -5.77 -2.55 26.33
CA SER A 76 -6.88 -2.05 27.14
C SER A 76 -7.27 -2.99 28.27
N HIS A 77 -6.83 -4.22 28.23
CA HIS A 77 -7.12 -5.20 29.26
C HIS A 77 -6.03 -5.31 30.32
N VAL A 78 -4.98 -4.59 30.13
CA VAL A 78 -3.85 -4.62 31.07
C VAL A 78 -3.93 -3.56 32.16
#